data_0bef88a5ce8b3e136d7acb06b16f344a
#
_entry.id   0bef88a5ce8b3e136d7acb06b16f344a
#
_cell.length_a   1.000
_cell.length_b   1.000
_cell.length_c   1.000
_cell.angle_alpha   90.00
_cell.angle_beta   90.00
_cell.angle_gamma   90.00
#
_symmetry.space_group_name_H-M   'P 1'
#
loop_
_entity.id
_entity.type
_entity.pdbx_description
1 polymer ?
#
loop_
_entity_poly.entity_id
_entity_poly.type
_entity_poly.pdbx_seq_one_letter_code
_entity_poly.pdbx_strand_id
1 'polypeptide(L)'
;MNRVAEKVALELIKCADYEKRLSKLVCLERPRVFDGLQDISGFQPFEPAANFLLARWTLTDQLDDLLRFMLGSGVHLRDCRNFPGLQDNFFRMALRQPEENDRVLSLMRSCSDHYL
;
A
#
# COMPACT_ATOMS: atom_id res chain seq x y z
N MET A 1 -18.84 -15.74 -10.38
CA MET A 1 -17.39 -15.67 -10.40
C MET A 1 -16.88 -14.66 -9.39
N ASN A 2 -15.75 -14.94 -8.83
CA ASN A 2 -15.18 -14.07 -7.84
C ASN A 2 -14.68 -12.77 -8.48
N ARG A 3 -15.17 -11.64 -7.98
CA ARG A 3 -14.85 -10.31 -8.46
C ARG A 3 -13.34 -10.00 -8.35
N VAL A 4 -12.69 -10.53 -7.33
CA VAL A 4 -11.26 -10.35 -7.10
C VAL A 4 -10.44 -11.08 -8.17
N ALA A 5 -10.80 -12.31 -8.51
CA ALA A 5 -10.11 -13.07 -9.55
C ALA A 5 -10.25 -12.42 -10.93
N GLU A 6 -11.43 -11.91 -11.24
CA GLU A 6 -11.72 -11.20 -12.48
C GLU A 6 -10.86 -9.94 -12.61
N LYS A 7 -10.75 -9.19 -11.52
CA LYS A 7 -9.96 -7.96 -11.45
C LYS A 7 -8.46 -8.23 -11.61
N VAL A 8 -7.95 -9.26 -10.94
CA VAL A 8 -6.55 -9.68 -11.08
C VAL A 8 -6.25 -10.07 -12.53
N ALA A 9 -7.17 -10.81 -13.18
CA ALA A 9 -7.01 -11.18 -14.57
C ALA A 9 -6.96 -9.94 -15.49
N LEU A 10 -7.81 -8.95 -15.25
CA LEU A 10 -7.81 -7.70 -16.02
C LEU A 10 -6.51 -6.92 -15.84
N GLU A 11 -6.00 -6.86 -14.62
CA GLU A 11 -4.73 -6.19 -14.34
C GLU A 11 -3.56 -6.91 -15.03
N LEU A 12 -3.55 -8.23 -15.04
CA LEU A 12 -2.53 -9.01 -15.73
C LEU A 12 -2.56 -8.77 -17.24
N ILE A 13 -3.75 -8.66 -17.82
CA ILE A 13 -3.90 -8.35 -19.24
C ILE A 13 -3.35 -6.96 -19.56
N LYS A 14 -3.68 -5.97 -18.74
CA LYS A 14 -3.16 -4.61 -18.89
C LYS A 14 -1.64 -4.60 -18.77
N CYS A 15 -1.08 -5.38 -17.86
CA CYS A 15 0.36 -5.48 -17.67
C CYS A 15 1.05 -6.09 -18.87
N ALA A 16 0.41 -7.05 -19.54
CA ALA A 16 0.96 -7.70 -20.71
C ALA A 16 1.13 -6.73 -21.89
N ASP A 17 0.33 -5.66 -21.93
CA ASP A 17 0.43 -4.61 -22.94
C ASP A 17 1.62 -3.67 -22.70
N TYR A 18 2.20 -3.70 -21.51
CA TYR A 18 3.38 -2.91 -21.15
C TYR A 18 4.62 -3.79 -21.24
N GLU A 19 5.48 -3.52 -22.18
CA GLU A 19 6.72 -4.29 -22.37
C GLU A 19 7.76 -4.06 -21.29
N LYS A 20 7.53 -3.12 -20.37
CA LYS A 20 8.52 -2.76 -19.35
C LYS A 20 8.43 -3.71 -18.16
N ARG A 21 9.55 -4.36 -17.83
CA ARG A 21 9.66 -5.27 -16.70
C ARG A 21 9.15 -4.66 -15.38
N LEU A 22 9.44 -3.39 -15.15
CA LEU A 22 9.04 -2.69 -13.94
C LEU A 22 7.52 -2.61 -13.83
N SER A 23 6.83 -2.28 -14.92
CA SER A 23 5.37 -2.20 -14.94
C SER A 23 4.72 -3.55 -14.68
N LYS A 24 5.30 -4.60 -15.25
CA LYS A 24 4.83 -5.97 -15.07
C LYS A 24 4.95 -6.40 -13.61
N LEU A 25 6.09 -6.10 -12.99
CA LEU A 25 6.35 -6.42 -11.59
C LEU A 25 5.36 -5.68 -10.68
N VAL A 26 5.16 -4.39 -10.92
CA VAL A 26 4.22 -3.56 -10.15
C VAL A 26 2.79 -4.13 -10.26
N CYS A 27 2.37 -4.54 -11.44
CA CYS A 27 1.05 -5.13 -11.62
C CYS A 27 0.85 -6.42 -10.83
N LEU A 28 1.88 -7.25 -10.74
CA LEU A 28 1.83 -8.49 -9.95
C LEU A 28 1.83 -8.19 -8.45
N GLU A 29 2.52 -7.12 -8.05
CA GLU A 29 2.64 -6.75 -6.64
C GLU A 29 1.39 -6.04 -6.08
N ARG A 30 0.58 -5.40 -6.92
CA ARG A 30 -0.62 -4.67 -6.48
C ARG A 30 -1.55 -5.51 -5.61
N PRO A 31 -2.05 -6.65 -6.10
CA PRO A 31 -2.97 -7.45 -5.28
C PRO A 31 -2.27 -8.05 -4.08
N ARG A 32 -1.01 -8.43 -4.21
CA ARG A 32 -0.25 -9.04 -3.12
C ARG A 32 -0.04 -8.06 -1.96
N VAL A 33 0.37 -6.84 -2.27
CA VAL A 33 0.59 -5.79 -1.25
C VAL A 33 -0.73 -5.34 -0.64
N PHE A 34 -1.76 -5.20 -1.46
CA PHE A 34 -3.11 -4.87 -0.99
C PHE A 34 -3.59 -5.88 0.06
N ASP A 35 -3.50 -7.18 -0.26
CA ASP A 35 -3.93 -8.24 0.65
C ASP A 35 -3.08 -8.27 1.92
N GLY A 36 -1.77 -8.10 1.79
CA GLY A 36 -0.86 -8.06 2.92
C GLY A 36 -1.17 -6.90 3.87
N LEU A 37 -1.46 -5.73 3.32
CA LEU A 37 -1.78 -4.55 4.12
C LEU A 37 -3.16 -4.69 4.78
N GLN A 38 -4.12 -5.28 4.08
CA GLN A 38 -5.45 -5.52 4.61
C GLN A 38 -5.44 -6.44 5.84
N ASP A 39 -4.48 -7.35 5.91
CA ASP A 39 -4.33 -8.27 7.03
C ASP A 39 -3.68 -7.63 8.27
N ILE A 40 -3.12 -6.44 8.14
CA ILE A 40 -2.47 -5.74 9.25
C ILE A 40 -3.49 -4.83 9.94
N SER A 41 -3.66 -4.98 11.26
CA SER A 41 -4.55 -4.12 12.03
C SER A 41 -4.11 -2.65 11.95
N GLY A 42 -5.06 -1.76 11.78
CA GLY A 42 -4.79 -0.33 11.72
C GLY A 42 -4.61 0.22 10.32
N PHE A 43 -4.68 -0.63 9.31
CA PHE A 43 -4.56 -0.21 7.91
C PHE A 43 -5.81 -0.57 7.13
N GLN A 44 -6.33 0.40 6.41
CA GLN A 44 -7.44 0.19 5.50
C GLN A 44 -6.98 0.55 4.09
N PRO A 45 -6.53 -0.44 3.29
CA PRO A 45 -6.09 -0.16 1.94
C PRO A 45 -7.27 0.04 1.00
N PHE A 46 -7.05 0.87 0.00
CA PHE A 46 -7.98 1.08 -1.10
C PHE A 46 -7.40 0.46 -2.37
N GLU A 47 -8.23 0.31 -3.36
CA GLU A 47 -7.86 -0.30 -4.60
C GLU A 47 -6.64 0.38 -5.22
N PRO A 48 -5.55 -0.37 -5.48
CA PRO A 48 -4.34 0.25 -6.00
C PRO A 48 -4.54 0.76 -7.43
N ALA A 49 -3.88 1.88 -7.72
CA ALA A 49 -3.90 2.48 -9.05
C ALA A 49 -2.47 2.81 -9.45
N ALA A 50 -2.16 2.61 -10.74
CA ALA A 50 -0.81 2.83 -11.26
C ALA A 50 0.25 2.10 -10.42
N ASN A 51 1.26 2.79 -9.93
CA ASN A 51 2.35 2.21 -9.17
C ASN A 51 2.32 2.61 -7.69
N PHE A 52 1.14 2.95 -7.18
CA PHE A 52 0.99 3.29 -5.77
C PHE A 52 -0.30 2.72 -5.20
N LEU A 53 -0.35 2.68 -3.87
CA LEU A 53 -1.51 2.21 -3.11
C LEU A 53 -1.86 3.27 -2.08
N LEU A 54 -3.14 3.66 -2.07
CA LEU A 54 -3.70 4.57 -1.08
C LEU A 54 -4.23 3.76 0.09
N ALA A 55 -3.95 4.20 1.31
CA ALA A 55 -4.44 3.53 2.51
C ALA A 55 -4.73 4.54 3.61
N ARG A 56 -5.48 4.10 4.61
CA ARG A 56 -5.85 4.90 5.76
C ARG A 56 -5.30 4.27 7.03
N TRP A 57 -4.70 5.10 7.89
CA TRP A 57 -4.22 4.71 9.21
C TRP A 57 -5.34 4.88 10.23
N THR A 58 -5.67 3.82 10.98
CA THR A 58 -6.83 3.82 11.88
C THR A 58 -6.51 3.52 13.34
N LEU A 59 -5.26 3.16 13.68
CA LEU A 59 -4.91 2.81 15.07
C LEU A 59 -4.77 4.03 15.98
N THR A 60 -4.36 5.17 15.45
CA THR A 60 -4.26 6.41 16.21
C THR A 60 -4.95 7.54 15.46
N ASP A 61 -5.21 8.64 16.17
CA ASP A 61 -5.87 9.81 15.58
C ASP A 61 -4.95 10.61 14.65
N GLN A 62 -3.64 10.34 14.69
CA GLN A 62 -2.67 11.09 13.92
C GLN A 62 -1.83 10.21 13.02
N LEU A 63 -1.90 10.47 11.73
CA LEU A 63 -1.06 9.82 10.74
C LEU A 63 0.44 10.05 11.02
N ASP A 64 0.77 11.14 11.70
CA ASP A 64 2.16 11.47 12.05
C ASP A 64 2.85 10.34 12.84
N ASP A 65 2.10 9.59 13.63
CA ASP A 65 2.63 8.44 14.37
C ASP A 65 3.17 7.39 13.42
N LEU A 66 2.40 7.05 12.39
CA LEU A 66 2.83 6.10 11.37
C LEU A 66 3.99 6.66 10.54
N LEU A 67 3.90 7.91 10.12
CA LEU A 67 4.92 8.52 9.28
C LEU A 67 6.27 8.57 10.00
N ARG A 68 6.27 8.92 11.28
CA ARG A 68 7.48 8.96 12.12
C ARG A 68 8.10 7.57 12.29
N PHE A 69 7.27 6.58 12.57
CA PHE A 69 7.73 5.20 12.76
C PHE A 69 8.42 4.69 11.50
N MET A 70 7.77 4.87 10.35
CA MET A 70 8.28 4.39 9.07
C MET A 70 9.55 5.15 8.65
N LEU A 71 9.57 6.45 8.85
CA LEU A 71 10.72 7.28 8.51
C LEU A 71 11.95 6.90 9.34
N GLY A 72 11.75 6.54 10.60
CA GLY A 72 12.83 6.07 11.48
C GLY A 72 13.50 4.80 10.94
N SER A 73 12.83 4.04 10.11
CA SER A 73 13.35 2.83 9.45
C SER A 73 13.74 3.09 7.99
N GLY A 74 13.76 4.34 7.55
CA GLY A 74 14.16 4.71 6.20
C GLY A 74 13.06 4.59 5.15
N VAL A 75 11.81 4.41 5.56
CA VAL A 75 10.68 4.32 4.63
C VAL A 75 9.89 5.63 4.65
N HIS A 76 9.76 6.26 3.50
CA HIS A 76 9.05 7.51 3.34
C HIS A 76 7.68 7.27 2.69
N LEU A 77 6.61 7.48 3.46
CA LEU A 77 5.24 7.42 2.96
C LEU A 77 4.77 8.83 2.63
N ARG A 78 3.91 8.96 1.64
CA ARG A 78 3.38 10.26 1.27
C ARG A 78 2.12 10.58 2.09
N ASP A 79 2.17 11.72 2.79
CA ASP A 79 1.02 12.25 3.51
C ASP A 79 0.01 12.82 2.52
N CYS A 80 -1.23 12.34 2.59
CA CYS A 80 -2.30 12.78 1.69
C CYS A 80 -3.36 13.63 2.40
N ARG A 81 -3.14 14.01 3.66
CA ARG A 81 -4.13 14.77 4.44
C ARG A 81 -4.41 16.16 3.89
N ASN A 82 -3.51 16.71 3.07
CA ASN A 82 -3.70 18.01 2.44
C ASN A 82 -4.55 17.97 1.16
N PHE A 83 -4.97 16.79 0.72
CA PHE A 83 -5.86 16.65 -0.44
C PHE A 83 -7.32 16.69 0.02
N PRO A 84 -8.22 17.38 -0.74
CA PRO A 84 -9.65 17.39 -0.42
C PRO A 84 -10.21 15.98 -0.38
N GLY A 85 -10.92 15.66 0.70
CA GLY A 85 -11.53 14.35 0.90
C GLY A 85 -10.61 13.29 1.51
N LEU A 86 -9.30 13.59 1.69
CA LEU A 86 -8.33 12.65 2.23
C LEU A 86 -7.72 13.10 3.57
N GLN A 87 -8.39 14.00 4.27
CA GLN A 87 -7.88 14.56 5.52
C GLN A 87 -7.84 13.56 6.69
N ASP A 88 -8.50 12.42 6.54
CA ASP A 88 -8.75 11.49 7.64
C ASP A 88 -7.69 10.40 7.69
N ASN A 89 -6.42 10.80 7.81
CA ASN A 89 -5.26 9.92 7.98
C ASN A 89 -4.96 9.04 6.76
N PHE A 90 -5.18 9.57 5.57
CA PHE A 90 -4.82 8.90 4.33
C PHE A 90 -3.34 9.11 4.00
N PHE A 91 -2.72 8.06 3.51
CA PHE A 91 -1.35 8.10 3.02
C PHE A 91 -1.21 7.27 1.76
N ARG A 92 -0.09 7.44 1.06
CA ARG A 92 0.18 6.73 -0.18
C ARG A 92 1.55 6.08 -0.10
N MET A 93 1.64 4.81 -0.51
CA MET A 93 2.91 4.12 -0.62
C MET A 93 3.17 3.72 -2.07
N ALA A 94 4.41 3.88 -2.51
CA ALA A 94 4.83 3.44 -3.83
C ALA A 94 5.04 1.93 -3.84
N LEU A 95 4.60 1.29 -4.92
CA LEU A 95 4.87 -0.13 -5.15
C LEU A 95 6.24 -0.25 -5.83
N ARG A 96 7.07 -1.15 -5.33
CA ARG A 96 8.45 -1.31 -5.75
C ARG A 96 8.76 -2.79 -5.98
N GLN A 97 10.01 -3.18 -5.83
CA GLN A 97 10.45 -4.57 -5.92
C GLN A 97 9.81 -5.40 -4.80
N PRO A 98 9.59 -6.71 -5.00
CA PRO A 98 8.97 -7.56 -3.97
C PRO A 98 9.66 -7.50 -2.62
N GLU A 99 10.98 -7.49 -2.59
CA GLU A 99 11.77 -7.43 -1.36
C GLU A 99 11.55 -6.12 -0.60
N GLU A 100 11.46 -5.02 -1.34
CA GLU A 100 11.20 -3.70 -0.75
C GLU A 100 9.78 -3.63 -0.21
N ASN A 101 8.81 -4.15 -0.95
CA ASN A 101 7.42 -4.20 -0.53
C ASN A 101 7.24 -5.07 0.71
N ASP A 102 7.92 -6.21 0.78
CA ASP A 102 7.90 -7.08 1.95
C ASP A 102 8.47 -6.39 3.18
N ARG A 103 9.54 -5.63 3.00
CA ARG A 103 10.14 -4.85 4.08
C ARG A 103 9.16 -3.80 4.61
N VAL A 104 8.48 -3.09 3.71
CA VAL A 104 7.49 -2.09 4.10
C VAL A 104 6.33 -2.73 4.86
N LEU A 105 5.81 -3.85 4.38
CA LEU A 105 4.74 -4.58 5.06
C LEU A 105 5.18 -5.07 6.43
N SER A 106 6.40 -5.57 6.55
CA SER A 106 6.96 -6.02 7.82
C SER A 106 7.08 -4.87 8.82
N LEU A 107 7.53 -3.70 8.37
CA LEU A 107 7.62 -2.50 9.21
C LEU A 107 6.23 -2.00 9.63
N MET A 108 5.26 -2.05 8.73
CA MET A 108 3.88 -1.68 9.05
C MET A 108 3.29 -2.62 10.09
N ARG A 109 3.59 -3.90 10.00
CA ARG A 109 3.18 -4.89 11.00
C ARG A 109 3.79 -4.59 12.38
N SER A 110 5.07 -4.22 12.40
CA SER A 110 5.75 -3.80 13.63
C SER A 110 5.14 -2.53 14.20
N CYS A 111 4.80 -1.57 13.35
CA CYS A 111 4.13 -0.34 13.75
C CYS A 111 2.75 -0.63 14.35
N SER A 112 2.00 -1.51 13.71
CA SER A 112 0.69 -1.95 14.23
C SER A 112 0.84 -2.55 15.63
N ASP A 113 1.80 -3.45 15.83
CA ASP A 113 2.05 -4.07 17.12
C ASP A 113 2.44 -3.06 18.19
N HIS A 114 3.19 -2.03 17.80
CA HIS A 114 3.62 -0.96 18.71
C HIS A 114 2.44 -0.14 19.24
N TYR A 115 1.43 0.12 18.41
CA TYR A 115 0.28 0.96 18.76
C TYR A 115 -0.99 0.17 19.18
N LEU A 116 -0.95 -1.13 19.10
CA LEU A 116 -2.08 -1.98 19.55
C LEU A 116 -2.19 -2.01 21.07
#